data_9102a76ff259258da40417913cbfe3d3
#
_entry.id   9102a76ff259258da40417913cbfe3d3
#
_cell.length_a   1.000
_cell.length_b   1.000
_cell.length_c   1.000
_cell.angle_alpha   90.00
_cell.angle_beta   90.00
_cell.angle_gamma   90.00
#
_symmetry.space_group_name_H-M   'P 1'
#
loop_
_entity.id
_entity.type
_entity.pdbx_description
1 polymer ?
#
loop_
_entity_poly.entity_id
_entity_poly.type
_entity_poly.pdbx_seq_one_letter_code
_entity_poly.pdbx_strand_id
1 'polypeptide(L)'
;TGLIYVGGFWDPETNAGDFIAAFGDTDAFVGLPWGALIALVLSIIYLCARRVITFKGAMGCMTKGFNAMVPAILILTFAVSLKSMTGLLGAADYVEGLMKQASEGLFMLLPAIIFVVACLLAFATGTSWGTFGILIPIVLPIFNAAPDLQIMGISACLAGAVCGDHCSPISDTTIMASAGAHCSHVNHVSTCLLYTSDAADD
;
A
#
# COMPACT_ATOMS: atom_id res chain seq x y z
N THR A 1 1.15 -20.20 -1.30
CA THR A 1 0.65 -21.36 -2.05
C THR A 1 -0.12 -20.94 -3.30
N GLY A 2 -1.08 -20.01 -3.18
CA GLY A 2 -1.85 -19.53 -4.33
C GLY A 2 -1.00 -18.83 -5.38
N LEU A 3 -0.06 -17.98 -4.96
CA LEU A 3 0.89 -17.32 -5.86
C LEU A 3 1.76 -18.33 -6.61
N ILE A 4 2.32 -19.30 -5.91
CA ILE A 4 3.18 -20.34 -6.49
C ILE A 4 2.40 -21.22 -7.48
N TYR A 5 1.14 -21.52 -7.17
CA TYR A 5 0.27 -22.29 -8.07
C TYR A 5 0.00 -21.54 -9.38
N VAL A 6 -0.34 -20.25 -9.28
CA VAL A 6 -0.59 -19.38 -10.44
C VAL A 6 0.69 -19.15 -11.26
N GLY A 7 1.87 -19.09 -10.61
CA GLY A 7 3.17 -18.95 -11.28
C GLY A 7 3.67 -20.22 -12.00
N GLY A 8 2.85 -21.28 -12.06
CA GLY A 8 3.17 -22.46 -12.83
C GLY A 8 4.13 -23.46 -12.15
N PHE A 9 4.22 -23.46 -10.82
CA PHE A 9 5.07 -24.40 -10.08
C PHE A 9 4.78 -25.89 -10.40
N TRP A 10 3.53 -26.18 -10.72
CA TRP A 10 3.02 -27.51 -11.04
C TRP A 10 3.03 -27.83 -12.53
N ASP A 11 3.39 -26.85 -13.37
CA ASP A 11 3.38 -27.00 -14.82
C ASP A 11 4.80 -27.40 -15.31
N PRO A 12 4.94 -28.60 -15.90
CA PRO A 12 6.21 -29.09 -16.43
C PRO A 12 6.82 -28.20 -17.55
N GLU A 13 5.98 -27.41 -18.22
CA GLU A 13 6.41 -26.58 -19.35
C GLU A 13 6.87 -25.18 -18.93
N THR A 14 6.57 -24.75 -17.70
CA THR A 14 6.91 -23.41 -17.20
C THR A 14 7.95 -23.47 -16.09
N ASN A 15 7.53 -23.52 -14.82
CA ASN A 15 8.41 -23.39 -13.65
C ASN A 15 8.36 -24.64 -12.75
N ALA A 16 8.35 -25.83 -13.34
CA ALA A 16 8.21 -27.09 -12.62
C ALA A 16 9.24 -27.27 -11.51
N GLY A 17 8.83 -27.20 -10.27
CA GLY A 17 9.64 -27.42 -9.08
C GLY A 17 10.56 -26.26 -8.71
N ASP A 18 10.62 -25.18 -9.48
CA ASP A 18 11.38 -23.98 -9.11
C ASP A 18 10.45 -22.97 -8.40
N PHE A 19 10.60 -22.89 -7.05
CA PHE A 19 9.82 -21.99 -6.21
C PHE A 19 10.08 -20.52 -6.52
N ILE A 20 11.33 -20.15 -6.81
CA ILE A 20 11.74 -18.76 -7.01
C ILE A 20 11.21 -18.25 -8.35
N ALA A 21 11.38 -19.05 -9.40
CA ALA A 21 10.87 -18.71 -10.72
C ALA A 21 9.35 -18.64 -10.72
N ALA A 22 8.66 -19.65 -10.18
CA ALA A 22 7.20 -19.65 -10.04
C ALA A 22 6.65 -18.48 -9.22
N PHE A 23 7.37 -18.03 -8.20
CA PHE A 23 6.97 -16.86 -7.43
C PHE A 23 7.20 -15.55 -8.20
N GLY A 24 8.30 -15.45 -8.96
CA GLY A 24 8.64 -14.29 -9.77
C GLY A 24 7.68 -14.08 -10.95
N ASP A 25 7.28 -15.16 -11.61
CA ASP A 25 6.39 -15.13 -12.78
C ASP A 25 4.89 -15.12 -12.42
N THR A 26 4.57 -15.02 -11.13
CA THR A 26 3.18 -15.02 -10.67
C THR A 26 2.46 -13.73 -11.05
N ASP A 27 1.29 -13.85 -11.68
CA ASP A 27 0.34 -12.74 -11.74
C ASP A 27 -0.30 -12.51 -10.36
N ALA A 28 0.16 -11.47 -9.68
CA ALA A 28 -0.32 -11.11 -8.35
C ALA A 28 -1.81 -10.75 -8.33
N PHE A 29 -2.35 -10.20 -9.43
CA PHE A 29 -3.78 -9.84 -9.52
C PHE A 29 -4.69 -11.08 -9.52
N VAL A 30 -4.18 -12.21 -9.98
CA VAL A 30 -4.90 -13.48 -9.95
C VAL A 30 -4.56 -14.27 -8.68
N GLY A 31 -3.28 -14.37 -8.35
CA GLY A 31 -2.80 -15.21 -7.25
C GLY A 31 -3.22 -14.75 -5.86
N LEU A 32 -3.22 -13.43 -5.59
CA LEU A 32 -3.60 -12.88 -4.29
C LEU A 32 -5.08 -13.07 -3.95
N PRO A 33 -6.06 -12.76 -4.84
CA PRO A 33 -7.47 -12.99 -4.55
C PRO A 33 -7.80 -14.47 -4.31
N TRP A 34 -7.26 -15.38 -5.11
CA TRP A 34 -7.45 -16.82 -4.90
C TRP A 34 -6.83 -17.30 -3.58
N GLY A 35 -5.61 -16.86 -3.29
CA GLY A 35 -4.95 -17.18 -2.02
C GLY A 35 -5.72 -16.67 -0.82
N ALA A 36 -6.21 -15.43 -0.88
CA ALA A 36 -7.02 -14.83 0.18
C ALA A 36 -8.36 -15.56 0.38
N LEU A 37 -9.03 -15.95 -0.71
CA LEU A 37 -10.29 -16.70 -0.65
C LEU A 37 -10.09 -18.07 0.03
N ILE A 38 -9.07 -18.81 -0.38
CA ILE A 38 -8.73 -20.11 0.21
C ILE A 38 -8.39 -19.95 1.70
N ALA A 39 -7.57 -18.96 2.04
CA ALA A 39 -7.20 -18.68 3.42
C ALA A 39 -8.42 -18.32 4.28
N LEU A 40 -9.35 -17.53 3.75
CA LEU A 40 -10.60 -17.17 4.41
C LEU A 40 -11.46 -18.41 4.69
N VAL A 41 -11.66 -19.27 3.69
CA VAL A 41 -12.45 -20.50 3.83
C VAL A 41 -11.82 -21.43 4.87
N LEU A 42 -10.52 -21.67 4.78
CA LEU A 42 -9.79 -22.51 5.74
C LEU A 42 -9.86 -21.94 7.16
N SER A 43 -9.72 -20.63 7.33
CA SER A 43 -9.83 -19.97 8.62
C SER A 43 -11.23 -20.12 9.22
N ILE A 44 -12.29 -19.95 8.43
CA ILE A 44 -13.67 -20.15 8.89
C ILE A 44 -13.88 -21.60 9.33
N ILE A 45 -13.44 -22.57 8.52
CA ILE A 45 -13.56 -24.00 8.84
C ILE A 45 -12.82 -24.30 10.15
N TYR A 46 -11.57 -23.84 10.26
CA TYR A 46 -10.74 -24.07 11.46
C TYR A 46 -11.39 -23.48 12.72
N LEU A 47 -11.82 -22.22 12.67
CA LEU A 47 -12.43 -21.54 13.83
C LEU A 47 -13.79 -22.16 14.21
N CYS A 48 -14.60 -22.59 13.25
CA CYS A 48 -15.84 -23.28 13.51
C CYS A 48 -15.60 -24.69 14.09
N ALA A 49 -14.62 -25.43 13.58
CA ALA A 49 -14.24 -26.74 14.11
C ALA A 49 -13.73 -26.65 15.55
N ARG A 50 -12.98 -25.61 15.87
CA ARG A 50 -12.51 -25.29 17.24
C ARG A 50 -13.61 -24.72 18.13
N ARG A 51 -14.81 -24.51 17.62
CA ARG A 51 -15.96 -23.89 18.31
C ARG A 51 -15.68 -22.52 18.93
N VAL A 52 -14.73 -21.79 18.35
CA VAL A 52 -14.39 -20.42 18.78
C VAL A 52 -15.46 -19.44 18.26
N ILE A 53 -15.94 -19.67 17.05
CA ILE A 53 -16.94 -18.83 16.40
C ILE A 53 -18.04 -19.71 15.80
N THR A 54 -19.28 -19.21 15.82
CA THR A 54 -20.37 -19.86 15.10
C THR A 54 -20.34 -19.45 13.62
N PHE A 55 -20.84 -20.30 12.74
CA PHE A 55 -20.91 -19.97 11.31
C PHE A 55 -21.68 -18.67 11.04
N LYS A 56 -22.77 -18.41 11.77
CA LYS A 56 -23.52 -17.16 11.70
C LYS A 56 -22.67 -15.95 12.12
N GLY A 57 -21.82 -16.11 13.15
CA GLY A 57 -20.89 -15.09 13.58
C GLY A 57 -19.81 -14.79 12.51
N ALA A 58 -19.26 -15.83 11.87
CA ALA A 58 -18.31 -15.69 10.78
C ALA A 58 -18.90 -14.91 9.59
N MET A 59 -20.12 -15.21 9.19
CA MET A 59 -20.81 -14.47 8.12
C MET A 59 -21.04 -13.00 8.50
N GLY A 60 -21.37 -12.71 9.75
CA GLY A 60 -21.48 -11.33 10.24
C GLY A 60 -20.14 -10.57 10.21
N CYS A 61 -19.03 -11.24 10.48
CA CYS A 61 -17.69 -10.66 10.36
C CYS A 61 -17.32 -10.34 8.91
N MET A 62 -17.71 -11.18 7.95
CA MET A 62 -17.46 -10.91 6.53
C MET A 62 -18.12 -9.60 6.07
N THR A 63 -19.39 -9.40 6.44
CA THR A 63 -20.10 -8.16 6.11
C THR A 63 -19.43 -6.92 6.72
N LYS A 64 -18.99 -7.02 7.97
CA LYS A 64 -18.27 -5.93 8.64
C LYS A 64 -16.93 -5.65 7.95
N GLY A 65 -16.18 -6.70 7.61
CA GLY A 65 -14.90 -6.58 6.88
C GLY A 65 -15.08 -5.93 5.51
N PHE A 66 -16.12 -6.33 4.77
CA PHE A 66 -16.44 -5.71 3.48
C PHE A 66 -16.75 -4.21 3.63
N ASN A 67 -17.60 -3.84 4.60
CA ASN A 67 -17.93 -2.44 4.85
C ASN A 67 -16.70 -1.62 5.26
N ALA A 68 -15.77 -2.20 6.01
CA ALA A 68 -14.51 -1.55 6.36
C ALA A 68 -13.59 -1.29 5.16
N MET A 69 -13.71 -2.11 4.09
CA MET A 69 -12.91 -1.95 2.86
C MET A 69 -13.53 -0.98 1.84
N VAL A 70 -14.80 -0.61 1.97
CA VAL A 70 -15.49 0.29 1.03
C VAL A 70 -14.74 1.63 0.84
N PRO A 71 -14.27 2.33 1.89
CA PRO A 71 -13.51 3.56 1.70
C PRO A 71 -12.23 3.35 0.87
N ALA A 72 -11.49 2.29 1.13
CA ALA A 72 -10.27 1.99 0.39
C ALA A 72 -10.56 1.69 -1.09
N ILE A 73 -11.62 0.93 -1.38
CA ILE A 73 -12.06 0.64 -2.77
C ILE A 73 -12.43 1.93 -3.49
N LEU A 74 -13.18 2.83 -2.85
CA LEU A 74 -13.57 4.12 -3.42
C LEU A 74 -12.34 4.99 -3.73
N ILE A 75 -11.41 5.12 -2.78
CA ILE A 75 -10.18 5.88 -2.97
C ILE A 75 -9.38 5.35 -4.17
N LEU A 76 -9.16 4.03 -4.24
CA LEU A 76 -8.45 3.42 -5.37
C LEU A 76 -9.17 3.62 -6.70
N THR A 77 -10.49 3.52 -6.72
CA THR A 77 -11.30 3.76 -7.93
C THR A 77 -11.16 5.20 -8.42
N PHE A 78 -11.25 6.18 -7.52
CA PHE A 78 -11.05 7.59 -7.86
C PHE A 78 -9.60 7.87 -8.28
N ALA A 79 -8.61 7.24 -7.65
CA ALA A 79 -7.20 7.39 -8.03
C ALA A 79 -6.93 6.88 -9.45
N VAL A 80 -7.49 5.72 -9.83
CA VAL A 80 -7.39 5.21 -11.21
C VAL A 80 -8.09 6.13 -12.20
N SER A 81 -9.25 6.67 -11.83
CA SER A 81 -9.96 7.65 -12.66
C SER A 81 -9.15 8.93 -12.84
N LEU A 82 -8.55 9.44 -11.78
CA LEU A 82 -7.67 10.62 -11.82
C LEU A 82 -6.46 10.37 -12.72
N LYS A 83 -5.80 9.21 -12.58
CA LYS A 83 -4.70 8.80 -13.46
C LYS A 83 -5.09 8.81 -14.93
N SER A 84 -6.26 8.27 -15.26
CA SER A 84 -6.75 8.26 -16.64
C SER A 84 -7.02 9.68 -17.15
N MET A 85 -7.62 10.54 -16.35
CA MET A 85 -7.90 11.92 -16.72
C MET A 85 -6.62 12.74 -16.89
N THR A 86 -5.64 12.61 -16.00
CA THR A 86 -4.35 13.30 -16.11
C THR A 86 -3.57 12.85 -17.34
N GLY A 87 -3.66 11.55 -17.70
CA GLY A 87 -3.09 11.04 -18.95
C GLY A 87 -3.72 11.65 -20.20
N LEU A 88 -5.05 11.76 -20.22
CA LEU A 88 -5.78 12.38 -21.33
C LEU A 88 -5.49 13.89 -21.49
N LEU A 89 -5.19 14.57 -20.38
CA LEU A 89 -4.82 15.99 -20.38
C LEU A 89 -3.37 16.25 -20.80
N GLY A 90 -2.58 15.23 -21.08
CA GLY A 90 -1.16 15.37 -21.42
C GLY A 90 -0.32 15.91 -20.26
N ALA A 91 -0.73 15.64 -19.02
CA ALA A 91 -0.04 16.14 -17.83
C ALA A 91 1.42 15.67 -17.78
N ALA A 92 1.73 14.48 -18.30
CA ALA A 92 3.10 13.96 -18.37
C ALA A 92 3.98 14.85 -19.25
N ASP A 93 3.51 15.21 -20.45
CA ASP A 93 4.26 16.05 -21.38
C ASP A 93 4.49 17.47 -20.84
N TYR A 94 3.46 18.02 -20.17
CA TYR A 94 3.57 19.31 -19.51
C TYR A 94 4.59 19.31 -18.39
N VAL A 95 4.56 18.30 -17.51
CA VAL A 95 5.49 18.16 -16.41
C VAL A 95 6.92 17.92 -16.93
N GLU A 96 7.09 17.09 -17.97
CA GLU A 96 8.39 16.87 -18.60
C GLU A 96 8.95 18.19 -19.18
N GLY A 97 8.11 18.99 -19.83
CA GLY A 97 8.52 20.30 -20.32
C GLY A 97 8.93 21.27 -19.20
N LEU A 98 8.24 21.25 -18.08
CA LEU A 98 8.57 22.04 -16.90
C LEU A 98 9.89 21.56 -16.25
N MET A 99 10.09 20.24 -16.16
CA MET A 99 11.30 19.65 -15.58
C MET A 99 12.56 19.95 -16.43
N LYS A 100 12.44 19.99 -17.76
CA LYS A 100 13.56 20.37 -18.64
C LYS A 100 14.03 21.83 -18.42
N GLN A 101 13.17 22.66 -17.85
CA GLN A 101 13.50 24.06 -17.50
C GLN A 101 13.96 24.21 -16.04
N ALA A 102 13.74 23.19 -15.20
CA ALA A 102 14.18 23.22 -13.81
C ALA A 102 15.70 23.02 -13.69
N SER A 103 16.29 23.66 -12.70
CA SER A 103 17.73 23.46 -12.41
C SER A 103 17.98 22.04 -11.91
N GLU A 104 19.14 21.45 -12.25
CA GLU A 104 19.52 20.10 -11.81
C GLU A 104 19.44 19.93 -10.28
N GLY A 105 19.77 20.96 -9.52
CA GLY A 105 19.69 20.94 -8.06
C GLY A 105 18.27 20.79 -7.53
N LEU A 106 17.27 21.39 -8.18
CA LEU A 106 15.86 21.22 -7.82
C LEU A 106 15.37 19.80 -8.12
N PHE A 107 15.83 19.23 -9.22
CA PHE A 107 15.47 17.88 -9.62
C PHE A 107 15.98 16.82 -8.64
N MET A 108 17.20 16.99 -8.13
CA MET A 108 17.77 16.12 -7.09
C MET A 108 17.04 16.23 -5.74
N LEU A 109 16.43 17.38 -5.44
CA LEU A 109 15.70 17.60 -4.19
C LEU A 109 14.25 17.07 -4.25
N LEU A 110 13.74 16.77 -5.44
CA LEU A 110 12.36 16.35 -5.66
C LEU A 110 11.95 15.12 -4.83
N PRO A 111 12.74 14.05 -4.72
CA PRO A 111 12.39 12.92 -3.86
C PRO A 111 12.19 13.31 -2.39
N ALA A 112 13.02 14.21 -1.87
CA ALA A 112 12.87 14.71 -0.50
C ALA A 112 11.57 15.50 -0.32
N ILE A 113 11.21 16.33 -1.30
CA ILE A 113 9.93 17.07 -1.29
C ILE A 113 8.76 16.10 -1.34
N ILE A 114 8.82 15.10 -2.20
CA ILE A 114 7.79 14.05 -2.31
C ILE A 114 7.62 13.30 -0.99
N PHE A 115 8.72 12.96 -0.32
CA PHE A 115 8.68 12.31 0.98
C PHE A 115 7.92 13.15 2.01
N VAL A 116 8.25 14.44 2.12
CA VAL A 116 7.60 15.36 3.07
C VAL A 116 6.11 15.52 2.75
N VAL A 117 5.77 15.72 1.48
CA VAL A 117 4.38 15.85 1.04
C VAL A 117 3.60 14.57 1.32
N ALA A 118 4.17 13.40 1.01
CA ALA A 118 3.56 12.11 1.29
C ALA A 118 3.34 11.89 2.79
N CYS A 119 4.33 12.27 3.62
CA CYS A 119 4.25 12.16 5.07
C CYS A 119 3.13 13.04 5.63
N LEU A 120 3.06 14.31 5.24
CA LEU A 120 2.02 15.23 5.68
C LEU A 120 0.62 14.80 5.23
N LEU A 121 0.51 14.33 3.99
CA LEU A 121 -0.77 13.87 3.44
C LEU A 121 -1.25 12.61 4.16
N ALA A 122 -0.37 11.62 4.37
CA ALA A 122 -0.70 10.40 5.08
C ALA A 122 -1.01 10.65 6.54
N PHE A 123 -0.29 11.55 7.20
CA PHE A 123 -0.60 11.98 8.56
C PHE A 123 -2.00 12.60 8.67
N ALA A 124 -2.37 13.47 7.71
CA ALA A 124 -3.65 14.14 7.68
C ALA A 124 -4.82 13.22 7.31
N THR A 125 -4.58 12.21 6.47
CA THR A 125 -5.62 11.27 6.02
C THR A 125 -5.73 10.02 6.87
N GLY A 126 -4.67 9.66 7.61
CA GLY A 126 -4.60 8.45 8.42
C GLY A 126 -4.57 7.16 7.58
N THR A 127 -4.09 7.23 6.33
CA THR A 127 -3.99 6.07 5.46
C THR A 127 -2.81 6.17 4.48
N SER A 128 -1.91 5.20 4.55
CA SER A 128 -0.81 5.07 3.59
C SER A 128 -1.34 4.66 2.20
N TRP A 129 -2.29 3.75 2.14
CA TRP A 129 -2.86 3.26 0.89
C TRP A 129 -3.57 4.35 0.08
N GLY A 130 -4.35 5.20 0.75
CA GLY A 130 -4.99 6.36 0.11
C GLY A 130 -3.96 7.33 -0.44
N THR A 131 -2.90 7.57 0.32
CA THR A 131 -1.80 8.45 -0.10
C THR A 131 -1.04 7.88 -1.31
N PHE A 132 -0.74 6.58 -1.33
CA PHE A 132 -0.14 5.92 -2.51
C PHE A 132 -1.02 6.06 -3.74
N GLY A 133 -2.32 5.80 -3.59
CA GLY A 133 -3.28 5.88 -4.68
C GLY A 133 -3.33 7.25 -5.35
N ILE A 134 -3.11 8.31 -4.59
CA ILE A 134 -3.12 9.69 -5.09
C ILE A 134 -1.75 10.09 -5.64
N LEU A 135 -0.67 9.84 -4.90
CA LEU A 135 0.66 10.38 -5.23
C LEU A 135 1.41 9.58 -6.30
N ILE A 136 1.32 8.26 -6.34
CA ILE A 136 2.06 7.46 -7.32
C ILE A 136 1.69 7.83 -8.76
N PRO A 137 0.40 7.97 -9.14
CA PRO A 137 0.04 8.44 -10.47
C PRO A 137 0.58 9.83 -10.86
N ILE A 138 0.86 10.67 -9.86
CA ILE A 138 1.43 12.01 -10.06
C ILE A 138 2.96 11.94 -10.16
N VAL A 139 3.59 11.12 -9.31
CA VAL A 139 5.06 10.98 -9.24
C VAL A 139 5.64 10.28 -10.47
N LEU A 140 4.96 9.25 -10.99
CA LEU A 140 5.44 8.49 -12.14
C LEU A 140 5.75 9.34 -13.38
N PRO A 141 4.85 10.24 -13.84
CA PRO A 141 5.11 11.10 -14.99
C PRO A 141 6.26 12.09 -14.78
N ILE A 142 6.48 12.55 -13.54
CA ILE A 142 7.52 13.53 -13.21
C ILE A 142 8.93 13.00 -13.53
N PHE A 143 9.15 11.71 -13.31
CA PHE A 143 10.46 11.07 -13.47
C PHE A 143 10.64 10.25 -14.75
N ASN A 144 9.71 10.33 -15.71
CA ASN A 144 9.82 9.58 -16.98
C ASN A 144 11.15 9.83 -17.73
N ALA A 145 11.71 11.03 -17.59
CA ALA A 145 12.99 11.40 -18.22
C ALA A 145 14.24 10.90 -17.46
N ALA A 146 14.09 10.41 -16.22
CA ALA A 146 15.19 9.98 -15.36
C ALA A 146 14.84 8.72 -14.57
N PRO A 147 15.03 7.52 -15.15
CA PRO A 147 14.62 6.25 -14.54
C PRO A 147 15.22 5.99 -13.15
N ASP A 148 16.47 6.38 -12.92
CA ASP A 148 17.13 6.21 -11.63
C ASP A 148 16.46 7.03 -10.53
N LEU A 149 16.08 8.27 -10.83
CA LEU A 149 15.35 9.14 -9.92
C LEU A 149 13.88 8.71 -9.75
N GLN A 150 13.31 8.01 -10.72
CA GLN A 150 11.95 7.47 -10.63
C GLN A 150 11.84 6.45 -9.49
N ILE A 151 12.79 5.54 -9.37
CA ILE A 151 12.84 4.57 -8.27
C ILE A 151 12.98 5.29 -6.93
N MET A 152 13.85 6.31 -6.85
CA MET A 152 14.02 7.11 -5.64
C MET A 152 12.75 7.89 -5.29
N GLY A 153 12.07 8.47 -6.28
CA GLY A 153 10.83 9.21 -6.09
C GLY A 153 9.68 8.33 -5.60
N ILE A 154 9.52 7.15 -6.18
CA ILE A 154 8.53 6.16 -5.73
C ILE A 154 8.86 5.69 -4.31
N SER A 155 10.12 5.35 -4.03
CA SER A 155 10.56 4.92 -2.70
C SER A 155 10.33 6.00 -1.65
N ALA A 156 10.62 7.25 -1.97
CA ALA A 156 10.37 8.40 -1.11
C ALA A 156 8.87 8.61 -0.84
N CYS A 157 8.02 8.44 -1.87
CA CYS A 157 6.58 8.50 -1.73
C CYS A 157 6.06 7.40 -0.80
N LEU A 158 6.51 6.16 -0.99
CA LEU A 158 6.11 5.02 -0.17
C LEU A 158 6.56 5.20 1.28
N ALA A 159 7.84 5.54 1.48
CA ALA A 159 8.41 5.74 2.82
C ALA A 159 7.73 6.90 3.56
N GLY A 160 7.51 8.04 2.88
CA GLY A 160 6.83 9.19 3.46
C GLY A 160 5.39 8.87 3.86
N ALA A 161 4.64 8.18 2.99
CA ALA A 161 3.27 7.82 3.29
C ALA A 161 3.16 6.80 4.45
N VAL A 162 4.05 5.82 4.54
CA VAL A 162 4.09 4.89 5.68
C VAL A 162 4.48 5.62 6.95
N CYS A 163 5.47 6.50 6.92
CA CYS A 163 5.89 7.29 8.05
C CYS A 163 4.73 8.17 8.58
N GLY A 164 4.05 8.89 7.70
CA GLY A 164 2.91 9.73 8.08
C GLY A 164 1.74 8.96 8.65
N ASP A 165 1.42 7.82 8.07
CA ASP A 165 0.36 6.93 8.55
C ASP A 165 0.65 6.40 9.95
N HIS A 166 1.87 5.90 10.20
CA HIS A 166 2.27 5.40 11.51
C HIS A 166 2.24 6.46 12.61
N CYS A 167 2.54 7.70 12.28
CA CYS A 167 2.50 8.82 13.21
C CYS A 167 1.09 9.41 13.40
N SER A 168 0.13 9.06 12.54
CA SER A 168 -1.21 9.64 12.55
C SER A 168 -2.08 9.08 13.67
N PRO A 169 -2.70 9.97 14.47
CA PRO A 169 -3.64 9.55 15.52
C PRO A 169 -4.97 9.01 14.96
N ILE A 170 -5.26 9.25 13.69
CA ILE A 170 -6.49 8.79 13.03
C ILE A 170 -6.24 7.58 12.12
N SER A 171 -5.03 7.04 12.15
CA SER A 171 -4.67 5.87 11.33
C SER A 171 -5.37 4.59 11.82
N ASP A 172 -5.94 3.86 10.87
CA ASP A 172 -6.56 2.55 11.13
C ASP A 172 -5.55 1.58 11.75
N THR A 173 -4.30 1.59 11.29
CA THR A 173 -3.24 0.72 11.80
C THR A 173 -2.90 1.05 13.26
N THR A 174 -2.79 2.33 13.61
CA THR A 174 -2.51 2.80 14.97
C THR A 174 -3.66 2.51 15.91
N ILE A 175 -4.92 2.70 15.47
CA ILE A 175 -6.13 2.38 16.23
C ILE A 175 -6.20 0.87 16.49
N MET A 176 -6.00 0.04 15.47
CA MET A 176 -6.05 -1.42 15.61
C MET A 176 -4.92 -1.96 16.48
N ALA A 177 -3.70 -1.42 16.35
CA ALA A 177 -2.55 -1.83 17.16
C ALA A 177 -2.79 -1.50 18.65
N SER A 178 -3.24 -0.30 18.97
CA SER A 178 -3.55 0.10 20.36
C SER A 178 -4.69 -0.72 20.97
N ALA A 179 -5.74 -1.00 20.20
CA ALA A 179 -6.85 -1.85 20.62
C ALA A 179 -6.41 -3.30 20.84
N GLY A 180 -5.58 -3.86 19.94
CA GLY A 180 -5.04 -5.21 20.08
C GLY A 180 -4.09 -5.38 21.25
N ALA A 181 -3.29 -4.36 21.54
CA ALA A 181 -2.38 -4.32 22.69
C ALA A 181 -3.07 -3.95 24.01
N HIS A 182 -4.35 -3.61 24.00
CA HIS A 182 -5.12 -3.11 25.16
C HIS A 182 -4.44 -1.91 25.85
N CYS A 183 -3.79 -1.04 25.08
CA CYS A 183 -3.19 0.19 25.60
C CYS A 183 -4.00 1.43 25.23
N SER A 184 -3.72 2.53 25.93
CA SER A 184 -4.35 3.83 25.60
C SER A 184 -3.88 4.28 24.20
N HIS A 185 -4.84 4.58 23.31
CA HIS A 185 -4.56 5.04 21.95
C HIS A 185 -3.68 6.29 21.92
N VAL A 186 -3.96 7.27 22.79
CA VAL A 186 -3.18 8.51 22.90
C VAL A 186 -1.72 8.22 23.32
N ASN A 187 -1.53 7.33 24.29
CA ASN A 187 -0.19 6.93 24.72
C ASN A 187 0.55 6.18 23.61
N HIS A 188 -0.15 5.31 22.86
CA HIS A 188 0.45 4.61 21.73
C HIS A 188 0.93 5.58 20.65
N VAL A 189 0.09 6.55 20.25
CA VAL A 189 0.44 7.58 19.26
C VAL A 189 1.63 8.41 19.72
N SER A 190 1.64 8.89 20.98
CA SER A 190 2.73 9.72 21.48
C SER A 190 4.06 8.96 21.59
N THR A 191 4.02 7.67 21.93
CA THR A 191 5.21 6.82 21.95
C THR A 191 5.69 6.47 20.55
N CYS A 192 4.79 6.19 19.61
CA CYS A 192 5.17 6.00 18.19
C CYS A 192 5.89 7.22 17.62
N LEU A 193 5.39 8.43 17.89
CA LEU A 193 5.99 9.67 17.42
C LEU A 193 7.40 9.90 17.97
N LEU A 194 7.61 9.57 19.25
CA LEU A 194 8.89 9.81 19.93
C LEU A 194 9.90 8.68 19.72
N TYR A 195 9.47 7.42 19.73
CA TYR A 195 10.38 6.27 19.73
C TYR A 195 10.53 5.57 18.39
N THR A 196 9.54 5.64 17.48
CA THR A 196 9.66 5.02 16.15
C THR A 196 10.30 5.96 15.12
N SER A 197 10.15 7.26 15.30
CA SER A 197 10.89 8.24 14.47
C SER A 197 12.33 8.44 14.95
N ASP A 198 12.63 8.09 16.19
CA ASP A 198 13.96 8.24 16.83
C ASP A 198 14.80 6.94 16.75
N ALA A 199 14.23 5.86 16.21
CA ALA A 199 14.95 4.59 16.03
C ALA A 199 16.09 4.65 14.97
N ALA A 200 16.41 5.83 14.48
CA ALA A 200 17.54 6.06 13.59
C ALA A 200 18.86 6.33 14.35
N ASP A 201 18.84 6.43 15.69
CA ASP A 201 20.02 6.75 16.51
C ASP A 201 20.68 5.52 17.17
N ASP A 202 20.17 4.29 16.91
CA ASP A 202 20.77 3.01 17.24
C ASP A 202 21.32 2.33 15.97
#